data_09e697f2bda16e276cf50272dba06d71
#
_entry.id   09e697f2bda16e276cf50272dba06d71
#
_cell.length_a   1.000
_cell.length_b   1.000
_cell.length_c   1.000
_cell.angle_alpha   90.00
_cell.angle_beta   90.00
_cell.angle_gamma   90.00
#
_symmetry.space_group_name_H-M   'P 1'
#
loop_
_entity.id
_entity.type
_entity.pdbx_description
1 polymer ?
#
loop_
_entity_poly.entity_id
_entity_poly.type
_entity_poly.pdbx_seq_one_letter_code
_entity_poly.pdbx_strand_id
1 'polypeptide(L)'
;SSSSAASDVYKRQTQTSQNTDVLTSDAFIDFLVEKGSILLWNFHYVPIGREPDLSLMATPEQRSRMRERLAYFRATKPMLFVDFWNDGCLTQGCIAAGKKYFHVNARGDVEPCVFCHFASDNIKEKSLFEALNSQLFREIRSRQPFSENLFRPCPLIDHPEQGREISLQHAKYFTHEGAEQLFTHFAKAIDAYA
;
A
#
# COMPACT_ATOMS: atom_id res chain seq x y z
N SER A 1 -22.28 -12.58 -23.06
CA SER A 1 -21.70 -12.37 -21.75
C SER A 1 -20.19 -12.15 -21.82
N SER A 2 -19.83 -10.97 -22.26
CA SER A 2 -18.41 -10.60 -22.44
C SER A 2 -17.79 -9.87 -21.23
N SER A 3 -18.47 -9.77 -20.09
CA SER A 3 -17.96 -9.05 -18.92
C SER A 3 -17.12 -9.91 -17.96
N SER A 4 -17.14 -11.22 -18.08
CA SER A 4 -16.34 -12.10 -17.23
C SER A 4 -14.89 -12.23 -17.69
N ALA A 5 -14.62 -12.14 -18.99
CA ALA A 5 -13.28 -12.35 -19.55
C ALA A 5 -12.26 -11.28 -19.12
N ALA A 6 -12.68 -10.01 -18.98
CA ALA A 6 -11.77 -8.93 -18.58
C ALA A 6 -11.41 -8.98 -17.09
N SER A 7 -12.27 -9.54 -16.23
CA SER A 7 -11.99 -9.66 -14.78
C SER A 7 -11.04 -10.81 -14.45
N ASP A 8 -10.86 -11.76 -15.36
CA ASP A 8 -10.04 -12.97 -15.14
C ASP A 8 -8.56 -12.76 -15.49
N VAL A 9 -8.26 -11.78 -16.33
CA VAL A 9 -6.90 -11.46 -16.79
C VAL A 9 -6.02 -10.83 -15.67
N TYR A 10 -6.65 -10.20 -14.71
CA TYR A 10 -5.99 -9.40 -13.68
C TYR A 10 -6.54 -9.72 -12.28
N LYS A 11 -5.65 -10.04 -11.35
CA LYS A 11 -6.00 -10.36 -9.97
C LYS A 11 -5.30 -9.40 -9.00
N ARG A 12 -5.98 -9.05 -7.92
CA ARG A 12 -5.45 -8.32 -6.75
C ARG A 12 -5.52 -9.22 -5.54
N GLN A 13 -4.43 -9.28 -4.80
CA GLN A 13 -4.33 -10.06 -3.58
C GLN A 13 -3.83 -9.17 -2.44
N THR A 14 -4.41 -9.32 -1.27
CA THR A 14 -3.92 -8.70 -0.05
C THR A 14 -3.31 -9.78 0.83
N GLN A 15 -2.02 -9.67 1.09
CA GLN A 15 -1.30 -10.54 2.02
C GLN A 15 -1.70 -10.21 3.45
N THR A 16 -2.08 -11.25 4.18
CA THR A 16 -2.33 -11.20 5.62
C THR A 16 -1.51 -12.29 6.32
N SER A 17 -1.47 -12.26 7.66
CA SER A 17 -0.89 -13.32 8.49
C SER A 17 -1.51 -14.69 8.21
N GLN A 18 -2.78 -14.74 7.79
CA GLN A 18 -3.54 -15.97 7.62
C GLN A 18 -3.44 -16.61 6.24
N ASN A 19 -3.06 -15.84 5.19
CA ASN A 19 -3.10 -16.34 3.82
C ASN A 19 -1.74 -16.38 3.12
N THR A 20 -0.66 -15.96 3.77
CA THR A 20 0.68 -15.91 3.18
C THR A 20 1.11 -17.26 2.60
N ASP A 21 0.83 -18.36 3.28
CA ASP A 21 1.22 -19.70 2.81
C ASP A 21 0.52 -20.07 1.49
N VAL A 22 -0.74 -19.70 1.34
CA VAL A 22 -1.49 -19.89 0.09
C VAL A 22 -0.93 -19.01 -1.01
N LEU A 23 -0.78 -17.71 -0.76
CA LEU A 23 -0.32 -16.74 -1.76
C LEU A 23 1.10 -17.01 -2.26
N THR A 24 1.92 -17.66 -1.43
CA THR A 24 3.32 -18.00 -1.76
C THR A 24 3.49 -19.43 -2.30
N SER A 25 2.39 -20.19 -2.50
CA SER A 25 2.44 -21.55 -3.02
C SER A 25 2.46 -21.60 -4.55
N ASP A 26 3.17 -22.58 -5.11
CA ASP A 26 3.12 -22.85 -6.55
C ASP A 26 1.71 -23.22 -6.99
N ALA A 27 1.00 -24.03 -6.21
CA ALA A 27 -0.36 -24.47 -6.52
C ALA A 27 -1.34 -23.31 -6.76
N PHE A 28 -1.26 -22.26 -5.95
CA PHE A 28 -2.11 -21.07 -6.12
C PHE A 28 -1.74 -20.30 -7.39
N ILE A 29 -0.46 -20.10 -7.65
CA ILE A 29 -0.01 -19.37 -8.84
C ILE A 29 -0.31 -20.15 -10.11
N ASP A 30 -0.07 -21.49 -10.12
CA ASP A 30 -0.40 -22.35 -11.27
C ASP A 30 -1.90 -22.36 -11.54
N PHE A 31 -2.73 -22.37 -10.50
CA PHE A 31 -4.18 -22.20 -10.64
C PHE A 31 -4.55 -20.88 -11.31
N LEU A 32 -3.92 -19.75 -10.93
CA LEU A 32 -4.18 -18.46 -11.57
C LEU A 32 -3.75 -18.43 -13.04
N VAL A 33 -2.60 -19.03 -13.36
CA VAL A 33 -2.11 -19.18 -14.74
C VAL A 33 -3.08 -20.02 -15.55
N GLU A 34 -3.52 -21.17 -15.03
CA GLU A 34 -4.51 -22.04 -15.69
C GLU A 34 -5.83 -21.31 -15.97
N LYS A 35 -6.25 -20.40 -15.07
CA LYS A 35 -7.44 -19.56 -15.27
C LYS A 35 -7.21 -18.38 -16.21
N GLY A 36 -6.04 -18.28 -16.84
CA GLY A 36 -5.74 -17.23 -17.82
C GLY A 36 -5.33 -15.88 -17.21
N SER A 37 -5.00 -15.84 -15.93
CA SER A 37 -4.51 -14.60 -15.31
C SER A 37 -3.11 -14.28 -15.82
N ILE A 38 -2.89 -13.04 -16.27
CA ILE A 38 -1.59 -12.56 -16.78
C ILE A 38 -0.91 -11.56 -15.84
N LEU A 39 -1.64 -11.04 -14.85
CA LEU A 39 -1.13 -10.09 -13.88
C LEU A 39 -1.64 -10.43 -12.49
N LEU A 40 -0.74 -10.52 -11.53
CA LEU A 40 -1.04 -10.58 -10.11
C LEU A 40 -0.45 -9.35 -9.42
N TRP A 41 -1.31 -8.61 -8.73
CA TRP A 41 -0.93 -7.43 -7.96
C TRP A 41 -1.11 -7.71 -6.47
N ASN A 42 0.01 -7.78 -5.74
CA ASN A 42 0.03 -8.02 -4.31
C ASN A 42 0.06 -6.72 -3.52
N PHE A 43 -0.69 -6.71 -2.44
CA PHE A 43 -0.70 -5.68 -1.41
C PHE A 43 -0.43 -6.32 -0.06
N HIS A 44 0.20 -5.60 0.83
CA HIS A 44 0.22 -5.98 2.24
C HIS A 44 -1.01 -5.38 2.93
N TYR A 45 -1.56 -6.12 3.87
CA TYR A 45 -2.63 -5.60 4.71
C TYR A 45 -2.09 -4.48 5.59
N VAL A 46 -2.80 -3.36 5.58
CA VAL A 46 -2.59 -2.21 6.48
C VAL A 46 -3.83 -2.09 7.35
N PRO A 47 -3.72 -1.99 8.68
CA PRO A 47 -4.87 -1.98 9.58
C PRO A 47 -5.56 -0.61 9.59
N ILE A 48 -6.29 -0.31 8.52
CA ILE A 48 -7.04 0.93 8.28
C ILE A 48 -8.46 0.60 7.82
N GLY A 49 -9.33 1.59 7.85
CA GLY A 49 -10.73 1.44 7.41
C GLY A 49 -11.66 1.00 8.53
N ARG A 50 -12.73 0.29 8.18
CA ARG A 50 -13.71 -0.22 9.12
C ARG A 50 -13.15 -1.43 9.85
N GLU A 51 -13.21 -1.42 11.19
CA GLU A 51 -12.83 -2.55 12.05
C GLU A 51 -11.41 -3.10 11.73
N PRO A 52 -10.37 -2.26 11.77
CA PRO A 52 -9.02 -2.70 11.50
C PRO A 52 -8.56 -3.74 12.54
N ASP A 53 -7.93 -4.82 12.06
CA ASP A 53 -7.46 -5.93 12.89
C ASP A 53 -5.95 -6.11 12.76
N LEU A 54 -5.21 -5.78 13.81
CA LEU A 54 -3.74 -5.90 13.85
C LEU A 54 -3.26 -7.34 13.69
N SER A 55 -4.06 -8.34 14.08
CA SER A 55 -3.70 -9.76 13.95
C SER A 55 -3.55 -10.23 12.50
N LEU A 56 -4.14 -9.47 11.56
CA LEU A 56 -4.04 -9.74 10.12
C LEU A 56 -2.75 -9.21 9.48
N MET A 57 -1.96 -8.43 10.19
CA MET A 57 -0.68 -7.94 9.65
C MET A 57 0.29 -9.11 9.43
N ALA A 58 0.88 -9.17 8.25
CA ALA A 58 1.88 -10.20 7.93
C ALA A 58 3.14 -10.00 8.77
N THR A 59 3.70 -11.09 9.34
CA THR A 59 4.94 -11.00 10.12
C THR A 59 6.14 -10.63 9.22
N PRO A 60 7.26 -10.17 9.78
CA PRO A 60 8.49 -9.92 9.03
C PRO A 60 8.95 -11.13 8.22
N GLU A 61 8.84 -12.35 8.78
CA GLU A 61 9.18 -13.60 8.10
C GLU A 61 8.24 -13.87 6.92
N GLN A 62 6.95 -13.63 7.09
CA GLN A 62 5.97 -13.76 6.02
C GLN A 62 6.19 -12.74 4.90
N ARG A 63 6.58 -11.51 5.24
CA ARG A 63 6.96 -10.48 4.25
C ARG A 63 8.21 -10.89 3.48
N SER A 64 9.23 -11.41 4.17
CA SER A 64 10.46 -11.91 3.56
C SER A 64 10.17 -13.08 2.62
N ARG A 65 9.35 -14.04 3.08
CA ARG A 65 8.92 -15.18 2.26
C ARG A 65 8.18 -14.72 1.00
N MET A 66 7.27 -13.76 1.11
CA MET A 66 6.57 -13.21 -0.07
C MET A 66 7.57 -12.64 -1.08
N ARG A 67 8.55 -11.87 -0.63
CA ARG A 67 9.60 -11.31 -1.49
C ARG A 67 10.38 -12.40 -2.23
N GLU A 68 10.82 -13.43 -1.53
CA GLU A 68 11.57 -14.54 -2.11
C GLU A 68 10.74 -15.31 -3.13
N ARG A 69 9.49 -15.60 -2.79
CA ARG A 69 8.58 -16.31 -3.69
C ARG A 69 8.21 -15.49 -4.92
N LEU A 70 8.03 -14.18 -4.79
CA LEU A 70 7.80 -13.29 -5.94
C LEU A 70 9.00 -13.27 -6.89
N ALA A 71 10.22 -13.23 -6.37
CA ALA A 71 11.43 -13.33 -7.21
C ALA A 71 11.46 -14.65 -7.99
N TYR A 72 11.16 -15.76 -7.32
CA TYR A 72 11.05 -17.08 -7.96
C TYR A 72 9.92 -17.12 -9.01
N PHE A 73 8.73 -16.63 -8.70
CA PHE A 73 7.60 -16.64 -9.64
C PHE A 73 7.87 -15.79 -10.88
N ARG A 74 8.49 -14.61 -10.72
CA ARG A 74 8.90 -13.77 -11.86
C ARG A 74 9.86 -14.46 -12.80
N ALA A 75 10.70 -15.36 -12.30
CA ALA A 75 11.64 -16.11 -13.10
C ALA A 75 11.05 -17.38 -13.75
N THR A 76 9.95 -17.93 -13.22
CA THR A 76 9.49 -19.27 -13.54
C THR A 76 8.05 -19.36 -14.05
N LYS A 77 7.21 -18.37 -13.81
CA LYS A 77 5.79 -18.39 -14.17
C LYS A 77 5.50 -17.40 -15.29
N PRO A 78 4.63 -17.74 -16.27
CA PRO A 78 4.29 -16.88 -17.40
C PRO A 78 3.25 -15.81 -17.00
N MET A 79 3.55 -15.03 -15.99
CA MET A 79 2.66 -14.00 -15.43
C MET A 79 3.47 -12.81 -14.90
N LEU A 80 2.90 -11.62 -14.96
CA LEU A 80 3.47 -10.42 -14.35
C LEU A 80 3.09 -10.34 -12.86
N PHE A 81 4.07 -9.97 -12.04
CA PHE A 81 3.89 -9.80 -10.60
C PHE A 81 4.27 -8.38 -10.19
N VAL A 82 3.35 -7.69 -9.53
CA VAL A 82 3.54 -6.35 -8.96
C VAL A 82 3.32 -6.42 -7.46
N ASP A 83 4.21 -5.82 -6.69
CA ASP A 83 4.09 -5.76 -5.24
C ASP A 83 4.64 -4.43 -4.73
N PHE A 84 3.79 -3.57 -4.18
CA PHE A 84 4.19 -2.24 -3.74
C PHE A 84 5.30 -2.22 -2.70
N TRP A 85 5.34 -3.21 -1.82
CA TRP A 85 6.35 -3.25 -0.76
C TRP A 85 7.66 -3.89 -1.24
N ASN A 86 7.53 -5.01 -1.96
CA ASN A 86 8.72 -5.76 -2.40
C ASN A 86 9.37 -5.18 -3.67
N ASP A 87 8.68 -4.29 -4.38
CA ASP A 87 9.21 -3.57 -5.54
C ASP A 87 9.92 -2.24 -5.19
N GLY A 88 10.15 -1.98 -3.90
CA GLY A 88 10.81 -0.75 -3.45
C GLY A 88 12.17 -0.50 -4.11
N CYS A 89 12.95 -1.54 -4.38
CA CYS A 89 14.21 -1.42 -5.11
C CYS A 89 14.02 -0.93 -6.55
N LEU A 90 12.92 -1.30 -7.21
CA LEU A 90 12.60 -0.89 -8.58
C LEU A 90 12.00 0.53 -8.63
N THR A 91 11.34 0.95 -7.57
CA THR A 91 10.63 2.22 -7.48
C THR A 91 11.36 3.28 -6.67
N GLN A 92 12.48 2.93 -6.06
CA GLN A 92 13.22 3.78 -5.11
C GLN A 92 12.37 4.14 -3.88
N GLY A 93 11.80 3.10 -3.25
CA GLY A 93 10.94 3.22 -2.07
C GLY A 93 9.49 3.58 -2.41
N CYS A 94 8.83 4.28 -1.50
CA CYS A 94 7.43 4.66 -1.62
C CYS A 94 7.17 5.52 -2.87
N ILE A 95 6.06 5.22 -3.57
CA ILE A 95 5.63 5.92 -4.80
C ILE A 95 4.53 6.96 -4.56
N ALA A 96 4.06 7.11 -3.33
CA ALA A 96 2.93 7.96 -2.94
C ALA A 96 3.18 9.47 -3.09
N ALA A 97 2.17 10.25 -2.75
CA ALA A 97 2.17 11.72 -2.73
C ALA A 97 2.60 12.36 -4.06
N GLY A 98 2.15 11.79 -5.18
CA GLY A 98 2.41 12.32 -6.51
C GLY A 98 3.84 12.08 -7.03
N LYS A 99 4.69 11.30 -6.35
CA LYS A 99 5.98 10.87 -6.91
C LYS A 99 5.75 10.02 -8.17
N LYS A 100 4.89 9.01 -8.08
CA LYS A 100 4.41 8.19 -9.22
C LYS A 100 2.90 7.89 -9.12
N TYR A 101 2.29 8.15 -7.97
CA TYR A 101 0.92 7.78 -7.66
C TYR A 101 0.37 8.65 -6.52
N PHE A 102 -0.95 8.86 -6.53
CA PHE A 102 -1.75 9.45 -5.46
C PHE A 102 -3.19 8.92 -5.58
N HIS A 103 -4.03 9.23 -4.63
CA HIS A 103 -5.43 8.81 -4.61
C HIS A 103 -6.39 10.00 -4.52
N VAL A 104 -7.52 9.91 -5.20
CA VAL A 104 -8.65 10.82 -5.00
C VAL A 104 -9.84 9.96 -4.59
N ASN A 105 -10.39 10.21 -3.41
CA ASN A 105 -11.53 9.45 -2.94
C ASN A 105 -12.85 9.94 -3.53
N ALA A 106 -13.95 9.23 -3.25
CA ALA A 106 -15.27 9.54 -3.80
C ALA A 106 -15.82 10.93 -3.40
N ARG A 107 -15.28 11.55 -2.34
CA ARG A 107 -15.65 12.91 -1.92
C ARG A 107 -14.81 13.99 -2.61
N GLY A 108 -13.76 13.60 -3.30
CA GLY A 108 -12.84 14.50 -3.98
C GLY A 108 -11.61 14.88 -3.14
N ASP A 109 -11.41 14.27 -1.97
CA ASP A 109 -10.22 14.52 -1.15
C ASP A 109 -8.99 13.95 -1.83
N VAL A 110 -7.91 14.73 -1.89
CA VAL A 110 -6.65 14.32 -2.51
C VAL A 110 -5.75 13.74 -1.43
N GLU A 111 -5.66 12.42 -1.44
CA GLU A 111 -4.94 11.62 -0.46
C GLU A 111 -3.56 11.21 -1.00
N PRO A 112 -2.50 11.19 -0.19
CA PRO A 112 -1.18 10.75 -0.64
C PRO A 112 -1.15 9.35 -1.24
N CYS A 113 -1.97 8.44 -0.71
CA CYS A 113 -2.06 7.04 -1.10
C CYS A 113 -3.46 6.51 -0.74
N VAL A 114 -3.91 5.45 -1.37
CA VAL A 114 -5.18 4.76 -1.02
C VAL A 114 -5.23 4.26 0.43
N PHE A 115 -4.08 4.11 1.07
CA PHE A 115 -3.95 3.74 2.49
C PHE A 115 -3.80 4.96 3.43
N CYS A 116 -3.54 6.15 2.90
CA CYS A 116 -3.40 7.38 3.67
C CYS A 116 -4.73 8.10 3.74
N HIS A 117 -5.55 7.80 4.74
CA HIS A 117 -6.88 8.38 4.91
C HIS A 117 -6.83 9.76 5.61
N PHE A 118 -5.98 10.64 5.08
CA PHE A 118 -5.85 12.03 5.48
C PHE A 118 -5.52 12.91 4.28
N ALA A 119 -5.96 14.15 4.30
CA ALA A 119 -5.80 15.09 3.20
C ALA A 119 -5.59 16.52 3.70
N SER A 120 -5.10 17.39 2.82
CA SER A 120 -5.06 18.84 3.01
C SER A 120 -5.91 19.58 1.99
N ASP A 121 -6.30 18.94 0.89
CA ASP A 121 -6.93 19.56 -0.26
C ASP A 121 -7.99 18.64 -0.91
N ASN A 122 -8.98 19.29 -1.57
CA ASN A 122 -10.06 18.62 -2.29
C ASN A 122 -10.15 19.18 -3.71
N ILE A 123 -10.35 18.30 -4.71
CA ILE A 123 -10.42 18.69 -6.14
C ILE A 123 -11.63 19.57 -6.48
N LYS A 124 -12.62 19.68 -5.60
CA LYS A 124 -13.77 20.61 -5.75
C LYS A 124 -13.39 22.05 -5.42
N GLU A 125 -12.32 22.25 -4.66
CA GLU A 125 -11.90 23.56 -4.14
C GLU A 125 -10.61 24.05 -4.79
N LYS A 126 -9.73 23.12 -5.21
CA LYS A 126 -8.43 23.42 -5.79
C LYS A 126 -8.16 22.60 -7.04
N SER A 127 -7.33 23.13 -7.91
CA SER A 127 -6.80 22.36 -9.04
C SER A 127 -5.95 21.18 -8.53
N LEU A 128 -5.88 20.14 -9.33
CA LEU A 128 -5.04 18.97 -9.03
C LEU A 128 -3.56 19.36 -8.90
N PHE A 129 -3.10 20.32 -9.71
CA PHE A 129 -1.73 20.84 -9.63
C PHE A 129 -1.45 21.48 -8.27
N GLU A 130 -2.34 22.31 -7.74
CA GLU A 130 -2.20 22.91 -6.41
C GLU A 130 -2.21 21.87 -5.30
N ALA A 131 -3.14 20.90 -5.37
CA ALA A 131 -3.24 19.83 -4.39
C ALA A 131 -1.96 18.96 -4.35
N LEU A 132 -1.42 18.58 -5.52
CA LEU A 132 -0.17 17.82 -5.62
C LEU A 132 1.06 18.62 -5.17
N ASN A 133 0.98 19.94 -5.13
CA ASN A 133 2.02 20.84 -4.62
C ASN A 133 1.71 21.40 -3.22
N SER A 134 0.73 20.83 -2.53
CA SER A 134 0.47 21.15 -1.12
C SER A 134 1.66 20.86 -0.22
N GLN A 135 1.66 21.48 0.99
CA GLN A 135 2.71 21.21 1.97
C GLN A 135 2.75 19.74 2.37
N LEU A 136 1.58 19.09 2.53
CA LEU A 136 1.48 17.66 2.83
C LEU A 136 2.21 16.80 1.79
N PHE A 137 1.92 17.02 0.51
CA PHE A 137 2.52 16.24 -0.58
C PHE A 137 4.02 16.50 -0.73
N ARG A 138 4.45 17.77 -0.60
CA ARG A 138 5.87 18.12 -0.64
C ARG A 138 6.65 17.49 0.50
N GLU A 139 6.09 17.51 1.71
CA GLU A 139 6.73 16.93 2.90
C GLU A 139 6.94 15.42 2.74
N ILE A 140 5.91 14.69 2.29
CA ILE A 140 6.05 13.26 2.03
C ILE A 140 7.13 13.00 0.98
N ARG A 141 7.12 13.73 -0.15
CA ARG A 141 8.11 13.55 -1.21
C ARG A 141 9.54 13.87 -0.77
N SER A 142 9.73 14.87 0.08
CA SER A 142 11.07 15.26 0.56
C SER A 142 11.71 14.20 1.46
N ARG A 143 10.89 13.37 2.13
CA ARG A 143 11.35 12.29 3.00
C ARG A 143 11.51 10.94 2.27
N GLN A 144 11.09 10.86 1.01
CA GLN A 144 11.22 9.61 0.24
C GLN A 144 12.63 9.44 -0.36
N PRO A 145 13.26 8.26 -0.20
CA PRO A 145 12.79 7.10 0.55
C PRO A 145 12.87 7.35 2.08
N PHE A 146 11.94 6.79 2.83
CA PHE A 146 11.88 6.97 4.29
C PHE A 146 13.04 6.32 5.04
N SER A 147 13.75 5.41 4.40
CA SER A 147 14.98 4.79 4.91
C SER A 147 15.82 4.23 3.75
N GLU A 148 17.05 3.82 4.07
CA GLU A 148 17.93 3.12 3.12
C GLU A 148 17.42 1.72 2.76
N ASN A 149 16.63 1.10 3.64
CA ASN A 149 16.00 -0.19 3.37
C ASN A 149 14.74 -0.01 2.50
N LEU A 150 14.91 -0.15 1.20
CA LEU A 150 13.84 0.03 0.21
C LEU A 150 12.72 -1.03 0.28
N PHE A 151 12.91 -2.13 1.05
CA PHE A 151 11.85 -3.11 1.34
C PHE A 151 10.96 -2.70 2.53
N ARG A 152 11.23 -1.54 3.13
CA ARG A 152 10.42 -0.89 4.15
C ARG A 152 9.98 0.49 3.64
N PRO A 153 9.12 0.55 2.60
CA PRO A 153 8.83 1.81 1.93
C PRO A 153 7.71 2.62 2.60
N CYS A 154 6.89 2.03 3.47
CA CYS A 154 5.61 2.60 3.87
C CYS A 154 5.73 3.45 5.15
N PRO A 155 5.36 4.75 5.11
CA PRO A 155 5.36 5.58 6.31
C PRO A 155 4.24 5.24 7.30
N LEU A 156 3.29 4.37 6.95
CA LEU A 156 2.20 4.01 7.86
C LEU A 156 2.56 2.84 8.77
N ILE A 157 3.31 1.84 8.27
CA ILE A 157 3.60 0.60 8.98
C ILE A 157 5.09 0.28 9.10
N ASP A 158 5.94 0.86 8.27
CA ASP A 158 7.39 0.64 8.32
C ASP A 158 8.15 1.80 9.02
N HIS A 159 7.57 3.00 9.02
CA HIS A 159 8.11 4.23 9.65
C HIS A 159 6.97 5.05 10.27
N PRO A 160 6.20 4.46 11.20
CA PRO A 160 4.95 5.05 11.70
C PRO A 160 5.15 6.38 12.42
N GLU A 161 6.32 6.61 13.03
CA GLU A 161 6.69 7.88 13.63
C GLU A 161 6.70 9.01 12.60
N GLN A 162 7.25 8.76 11.41
CA GLN A 162 7.28 9.74 10.32
C GLN A 162 5.89 9.96 9.73
N GLY A 163 5.13 8.88 9.53
CA GLY A 163 3.73 8.96 9.05
C GLY A 163 2.84 9.76 10.00
N ARG A 164 2.99 9.54 11.30
CA ARG A 164 2.28 10.27 12.37
C ARG A 164 2.67 11.75 12.37
N GLU A 165 3.95 12.06 12.38
CA GLU A 165 4.44 13.44 12.34
C GLU A 165 3.88 14.19 11.12
N ILE A 166 4.00 13.61 9.92
CA ILE A 166 3.53 14.21 8.68
C ILE A 166 2.01 14.45 8.74
N SER A 167 1.23 13.46 9.17
CA SER A 167 -0.23 13.59 9.23
C SER A 167 -0.66 14.67 10.21
N LEU A 168 -0.05 14.75 11.39
CA LEU A 168 -0.39 15.75 12.43
C LEU A 168 0.03 17.17 12.07
N GLN A 169 1.14 17.34 11.36
CA GLN A 169 1.67 18.67 11.04
C GLN A 169 1.13 19.23 9.71
N HIS A 170 0.79 18.39 8.77
CA HIS A 170 0.53 18.82 7.38
C HIS A 170 -0.82 18.41 6.81
N ALA A 171 -1.52 17.41 7.39
CA ALA A 171 -2.90 17.15 7.02
C ALA A 171 -3.83 18.15 7.70
N LYS A 172 -4.90 18.53 7.01
CA LYS A 172 -5.95 19.39 7.58
C LYS A 172 -7.04 18.56 8.27
N TYR A 173 -7.28 17.37 7.76
CA TYR A 173 -8.33 16.48 8.26
C TYR A 173 -8.07 15.02 7.88
N PHE A 174 -8.67 14.13 8.64
CA PHE A 174 -8.81 12.72 8.29
C PHE A 174 -10.04 12.52 7.40
N THR A 175 -9.93 11.65 6.41
CA THR A 175 -10.91 11.55 5.34
C THR A 175 -12.05 10.57 5.64
N HIS A 176 -12.02 9.84 6.74
CA HIS A 176 -13.16 9.09 7.29
C HIS A 176 -13.06 8.94 8.80
N GLU A 177 -14.15 8.58 9.44
CA GLU A 177 -14.21 8.30 10.87
C GLU A 177 -13.28 7.15 11.24
N GLY A 178 -12.50 7.33 12.31
CA GLY A 178 -11.55 6.34 12.79
C GLY A 178 -10.23 6.27 12.01
N ALA A 179 -10.02 7.07 10.98
CA ALA A 179 -8.76 7.04 10.23
C ALA A 179 -7.54 7.45 11.07
N GLU A 180 -7.75 8.25 12.12
CA GLU A 180 -6.72 8.63 13.09
C GLU A 180 -6.26 7.50 14.01
N GLN A 181 -7.02 6.41 14.11
CA GLN A 181 -6.73 5.30 15.03
C GLN A 181 -5.38 4.65 14.76
N LEU A 182 -4.93 4.64 13.50
CA LEU A 182 -3.60 4.14 13.14
C LEU A 182 -2.49 4.89 13.91
N PHE A 183 -2.67 6.18 14.15
CA PHE A 183 -1.69 7.06 14.79
C PHE A 183 -1.97 7.32 16.27
N THR A 184 -3.10 6.84 16.80
CA THR A 184 -3.52 7.02 18.19
C THR A 184 -3.72 5.68 18.90
N HIS A 185 -4.86 5.04 18.70
CA HIS A 185 -5.23 3.79 19.38
C HIS A 185 -4.25 2.64 19.07
N PHE A 186 -3.85 2.50 17.81
CA PHE A 186 -2.93 1.45 17.36
C PHE A 186 -1.46 1.87 17.37
N ALA A 187 -1.14 3.13 17.68
CA ALA A 187 0.21 3.67 17.56
C ALA A 187 1.28 2.78 18.19
N LYS A 188 1.11 2.39 19.46
CA LYS A 188 2.08 1.56 20.20
C LYS A 188 2.31 0.19 19.55
N ALA A 189 1.26 -0.43 19.02
CA ALA A 189 1.37 -1.74 18.38
C ALA A 189 2.02 -1.64 17.00
N ILE A 190 1.74 -0.57 16.24
CA ILE A 190 2.36 -0.31 14.95
C ILE A 190 3.84 0.06 15.14
N ASP A 191 4.19 0.86 16.14
CA ASP A 191 5.58 1.19 16.47
C ASP A 191 6.38 -0.07 16.87
N ALA A 192 5.75 -1.03 17.52
CA ALA A 192 6.39 -2.32 17.87
C ALA A 192 6.49 -3.29 16.66
N TYR A 193 5.63 -3.15 15.66
CA TYR A 193 5.68 -3.92 14.42
C TYR A 193 6.76 -3.41 13.47
N ALA A 194 6.98 -2.09 13.44
CA ALA A 194 7.94 -1.42 12.57
C ALA A 194 9.40 -1.77 12.92
#